data_c2f4e64a3caa56d7b45c21dcd821fcce
#
_entry.id   c2f4e64a3caa56d7b45c21dcd821fcce
#
_cell.length_a   1.000
_cell.length_b   1.000
_cell.length_c   1.000
_cell.angle_alpha   90.00
_cell.angle_beta   90.00
_cell.angle_gamma   90.00
#
_symmetry.space_group_name_H-M   'P 1'
#
loop_
_entity.id
_entity.type
_entity.pdbx_description
1 polymer ?
#
loop_
_entity_poly.entity_id
_entity_poly.type
_entity_poly.pdbx_seq_one_letter_code
_entity_poly.pdbx_strand_id
1 'polypeptide(L)'
;TVDDTIAQPEASAIAVKWFKMQLDKTIAEVDDSFSKYRLSEAMMAVYKLFWDEFSSWYLEMVKPGYQQPIDKATYEATLGFFDALLRLLHPFMPFITEELWQALEPRKEGESLMVAQMPEIAVIDSAYLDAFEIVKEIVGGVRTIRLQKNIPNKDALELQIVGEHNEAFNAVIAKMCNLSSISKVEEKAAGAV
;
A
#
# COMPACT_ATOMS: atom_id res chain seq x y z
N THR A 1 -0.50 -19.35 -3.70
CA THR A 1 0.13 -19.72 -4.99
C THR A 1 0.21 -18.50 -5.89
N VAL A 2 1.27 -18.41 -6.70
CA VAL A 2 1.45 -17.40 -7.74
C VAL A 2 1.02 -18.01 -9.07
N ASP A 3 0.34 -17.23 -9.90
CA ASP A 3 -0.08 -17.64 -11.24
C ASP A 3 0.36 -16.58 -12.26
N ASP A 4 1.20 -16.99 -13.20
CA ASP A 4 1.79 -16.15 -14.24
C ASP A 4 0.87 -15.93 -15.45
N THR A 5 -0.27 -16.65 -15.50
CA THR A 5 -1.28 -16.51 -16.56
C THR A 5 -2.34 -15.44 -16.23
N ILE A 6 -2.41 -15.02 -14.97
CA ILE A 6 -3.37 -14.00 -14.52
C ILE A 6 -2.85 -12.60 -14.84
N ALA A 7 -3.64 -11.80 -15.55
CA ALA A 7 -3.35 -10.39 -15.74
C ALA A 7 -3.44 -9.66 -14.39
N GLN A 8 -2.53 -8.70 -14.17
CA GLN A 8 -2.55 -7.89 -12.96
C GLN A 8 -3.90 -7.16 -12.83
N PRO A 9 -4.63 -7.34 -11.71
CA PRO A 9 -5.88 -6.62 -11.47
C PRO A 9 -5.64 -5.11 -11.39
N GLU A 10 -6.58 -4.31 -11.90
CA GLU A 10 -6.47 -2.84 -11.90
C GLU A 10 -6.22 -2.28 -10.49
N ALA A 11 -6.96 -2.75 -9.48
CA ALA A 11 -6.76 -2.34 -8.09
C ALA A 11 -5.34 -2.65 -7.59
N SER A 12 -4.76 -3.78 -8.01
CA SER A 12 -3.38 -4.15 -7.65
C SER A 12 -2.35 -3.27 -8.35
N ALA A 13 -2.56 -2.96 -9.64
CA ALA A 13 -1.68 -2.05 -10.39
C ALA A 13 -1.66 -0.64 -9.77
N ILE A 14 -2.82 -0.12 -9.38
CA ILE A 14 -2.94 1.16 -8.68
C ILE A 14 -2.21 1.11 -7.32
N ALA A 15 -2.41 0.05 -6.55
CA ALA A 15 -1.76 -0.14 -5.25
C ALA A 15 -0.23 -0.21 -5.37
N VAL A 16 0.29 -0.95 -6.36
CA VAL A 16 1.73 -1.04 -6.63
C VAL A 16 2.30 0.33 -6.98
N LYS A 17 1.64 1.08 -7.86
CA LYS A 17 2.07 2.44 -8.24
C LYS A 17 2.06 3.37 -7.04
N TRP A 18 0.98 3.37 -6.26
CA TRP A 18 0.85 4.19 -5.07
C TRP A 18 1.91 3.88 -4.02
N PHE A 19 2.11 2.60 -3.68
CA PHE A 19 3.08 2.24 -2.65
C PHE A 19 4.52 2.52 -3.09
N LYS A 20 4.84 2.35 -4.38
CA LYS A 20 6.16 2.75 -4.91
C LYS A 20 6.45 4.23 -4.65
N MET A 21 5.47 5.11 -4.85
CA MET A 21 5.62 6.55 -4.59
C MET A 21 5.73 6.86 -3.09
N GLN A 22 4.99 6.16 -2.23
CA GLN A 22 5.11 6.28 -0.78
C GLN A 22 6.49 5.83 -0.30
N LEU A 23 7.00 4.73 -0.85
CA LEU A 23 8.34 4.23 -0.57
C LEU A 23 9.40 5.27 -0.96
N ASP A 24 9.34 5.80 -2.19
CA ASP A 24 10.31 6.80 -2.68
C ASP A 24 10.28 8.08 -1.84
N LYS A 25 9.10 8.55 -1.46
CA LYS A 25 8.92 9.69 -0.56
C LYS A 25 9.58 9.43 0.80
N THR A 26 9.34 8.26 1.38
CA THR A 26 9.92 7.90 2.67
C THR A 26 11.43 7.71 2.61
N ILE A 27 11.98 7.16 1.52
CA ILE A 27 13.44 7.07 1.32
C ILE A 27 14.06 8.47 1.35
N ALA A 28 13.45 9.45 0.66
CA ALA A 28 13.93 10.84 0.67
C ALA A 28 13.86 11.45 2.09
N GLU A 29 12.79 11.20 2.84
CA GLU A 29 12.66 11.67 4.24
C GLU A 29 13.71 11.04 5.16
N VAL A 30 13.99 9.75 4.98
CA VAL A 30 15.01 9.02 5.74
C VAL A 30 16.41 9.56 5.44
N ASP A 31 16.74 9.77 4.16
CA ASP A 31 18.03 10.32 3.73
C ASP A 31 18.26 11.72 4.31
N ASP A 32 17.26 12.60 4.21
CA ASP A 32 17.30 13.94 4.84
C ASP A 32 17.48 13.85 6.36
N SER A 33 16.77 12.94 7.02
CA SER A 33 16.86 12.74 8.47
C SER A 33 18.24 12.22 8.90
N PHE A 34 18.81 11.26 8.17
CA PHE A 34 20.16 10.77 8.42
C PHE A 34 21.21 11.85 8.21
N SER A 35 21.10 12.65 7.14
CA SER A 35 22.03 13.76 6.87
C SER A 35 22.06 14.80 7.99
N LYS A 36 20.95 14.94 8.72
CA LYS A 36 20.76 15.84 9.87
C LYS A 36 20.95 15.19 11.23
N TYR A 37 21.38 13.92 11.26
CA TYR A 37 21.53 13.12 12.50
C TYR A 37 20.22 12.94 13.30
N ARG A 38 19.07 12.97 12.65
CA ARG A 38 17.74 12.83 13.25
C ARG A 38 17.25 11.37 13.20
N LEU A 39 17.97 10.49 13.89
CA LEU A 39 17.74 9.04 13.79
C LEU A 39 16.34 8.62 14.24
N SER A 40 15.78 9.29 15.26
CA SER A 40 14.41 8.99 15.73
C SER A 40 13.34 9.36 14.69
N GLU A 41 13.54 10.44 13.92
CA GLU A 41 12.63 10.83 12.84
C GLU A 41 12.73 9.83 11.69
N ALA A 42 13.94 9.44 11.30
CA ALA A 42 14.17 8.40 10.29
C ALA A 42 13.48 7.09 10.66
N MET A 43 13.69 6.61 11.90
CA MET A 43 13.06 5.38 12.39
C MET A 43 11.53 5.49 12.36
N MET A 44 10.97 6.62 12.77
CA MET A 44 9.52 6.82 12.78
C MET A 44 8.93 6.86 11.37
N ALA A 45 9.64 7.46 10.39
CA ALA A 45 9.22 7.46 8.99
C ALA A 45 9.16 6.02 8.43
N VAL A 46 10.20 5.21 8.68
CA VAL A 46 10.22 3.79 8.28
C VAL A 46 9.13 2.99 8.98
N TYR A 47 8.92 3.22 10.29
CA TYR A 47 7.86 2.55 11.05
C TYR A 47 6.47 2.82 10.46
N LYS A 48 6.15 4.09 10.17
CA LYS A 48 4.87 4.47 9.55
C LYS A 48 4.72 3.86 8.16
N LEU A 49 5.76 3.91 7.33
CA LEU A 49 5.72 3.29 6.01
C LEU A 49 5.41 1.79 6.10
N PHE A 50 6.06 1.07 7.04
CA PHE A 50 5.88 -0.37 7.19
C PHE A 50 4.51 -0.71 7.76
N TRP A 51 4.13 -0.05 8.88
CA TRP A 51 2.93 -0.42 9.61
C TRP A 51 1.65 0.15 9.00
N ASP A 52 1.65 1.45 8.71
CA ASP A 52 0.45 2.12 8.23
C ASP A 52 0.27 1.90 6.73
N GLU A 53 1.29 2.17 5.92
CA GLU A 53 1.13 2.18 4.46
C GLU A 53 1.26 0.77 3.85
N PHE A 54 2.29 0.01 4.22
CA PHE A 54 2.49 -1.33 3.67
C PHE A 54 1.49 -2.34 4.24
N SER A 55 1.47 -2.50 5.57
CA SER A 55 0.67 -3.56 6.21
C SER A 55 -0.82 -3.24 6.21
N SER A 56 -1.21 -1.99 6.55
CA SER A 56 -2.63 -1.64 6.72
C SER A 56 -3.33 -1.29 5.40
N TRP A 57 -2.59 -0.79 4.39
CA TRP A 57 -3.17 -0.39 3.12
C TRP A 57 -2.72 -1.26 1.95
N TYR A 58 -1.42 -1.28 1.64
CA TYR A 58 -0.93 -1.95 0.44
C TYR A 58 -1.30 -3.43 0.41
N LEU A 59 -0.98 -4.18 1.47
CA LEU A 59 -1.27 -5.61 1.51
C LEU A 59 -2.77 -5.92 1.41
N GLU A 60 -3.64 -5.10 2.00
CA GLU A 60 -5.09 -5.29 1.88
C GLU A 60 -5.59 -4.97 0.46
N MET A 61 -5.00 -3.99 -0.22
CA MET A 61 -5.35 -3.66 -1.61
C MET A 61 -4.95 -4.76 -2.60
N VAL A 62 -3.78 -5.40 -2.40
CA VAL A 62 -3.27 -6.41 -3.33
C VAL A 62 -3.70 -7.83 -2.97
N LYS A 63 -4.16 -8.07 -1.76
CA LYS A 63 -4.60 -9.38 -1.27
C LYS A 63 -5.59 -10.04 -2.23
N PRO A 64 -5.32 -11.25 -2.73
CA PRO A 64 -6.27 -11.98 -3.55
C PRO A 64 -7.48 -12.45 -2.73
N GLY A 65 -8.55 -12.82 -3.39
CA GLY A 65 -9.68 -13.49 -2.76
C GLY A 65 -9.27 -14.76 -2.03
N TYR A 66 -10.09 -15.20 -1.09
CA TYR A 66 -9.79 -16.41 -0.31
C TYR A 66 -9.54 -17.63 -1.25
N GLN A 67 -8.41 -18.29 -1.04
CA GLN A 67 -7.91 -19.42 -1.87
C GLN A 67 -7.67 -19.09 -3.35
N GLN A 68 -7.67 -17.83 -3.74
CA GLN A 68 -7.29 -17.41 -5.10
C GLN A 68 -5.78 -17.20 -5.20
N PRO A 69 -5.17 -17.50 -6.35
CA PRO A 69 -3.77 -17.17 -6.60
C PRO A 69 -3.58 -15.66 -6.76
N ILE A 70 -2.36 -15.21 -6.50
CA ILE A 70 -1.93 -13.84 -6.81
C ILE A 70 -1.28 -13.81 -8.20
N ASP A 71 -1.50 -12.76 -8.96
CA ASP A 71 -0.78 -12.52 -10.21
C ASP A 71 0.72 -12.28 -9.97
N LYS A 72 1.53 -12.70 -10.93
CA LYS A 72 2.99 -12.63 -10.83
C LYS A 72 3.52 -11.20 -10.66
N ALA A 73 2.97 -10.24 -11.40
CA ALA A 73 3.46 -8.85 -11.38
C ALA A 73 3.25 -8.21 -9.99
N THR A 74 2.09 -8.41 -9.38
CA THR A 74 1.81 -7.93 -8.02
C THR A 74 2.69 -8.65 -6.98
N TYR A 75 2.89 -9.96 -7.13
CA TYR A 75 3.74 -10.73 -6.23
C TYR A 75 5.19 -10.24 -6.26
N GLU A 76 5.78 -10.13 -7.46
CA GLU A 76 7.16 -9.64 -7.63
C GLU A 76 7.34 -8.21 -7.11
N ALA A 77 6.39 -7.32 -7.39
CA ALA A 77 6.41 -5.96 -6.83
C ALA A 77 6.37 -5.98 -5.29
N THR A 78 5.54 -6.84 -4.69
CA THR A 78 5.43 -6.98 -3.23
C THR A 78 6.74 -7.46 -2.61
N LEU A 79 7.40 -8.44 -3.24
CA LEU A 79 8.73 -8.91 -2.79
C LEU A 79 9.78 -7.80 -2.88
N GLY A 80 9.79 -7.04 -3.99
CA GLY A 80 10.71 -5.90 -4.16
C GLY A 80 10.47 -4.80 -3.13
N PHE A 81 9.23 -4.51 -2.78
CA PHE A 81 8.91 -3.57 -1.70
C PHE A 81 9.33 -4.07 -0.33
N PHE A 82 9.14 -5.37 -0.07
CA PHE A 82 9.56 -5.94 1.19
C PHE A 82 11.09 -5.95 1.33
N ASP A 83 11.83 -6.27 0.26
CA ASP A 83 13.30 -6.14 0.22
C ASP A 83 13.74 -4.69 0.54
N ALA A 84 13.12 -3.68 -0.08
CA ALA A 84 13.42 -2.28 0.18
C ALA A 84 13.12 -1.88 1.64
N LEU A 85 12.01 -2.35 2.18
CA LEU A 85 11.64 -2.11 3.59
C LEU A 85 12.65 -2.75 4.55
N LEU A 86 13.14 -3.96 4.26
CA LEU A 86 14.18 -4.60 5.07
C LEU A 86 15.49 -3.80 5.07
N ARG A 87 15.88 -3.23 3.90
CA ARG A 87 17.05 -2.36 3.80
C ARG A 87 16.91 -1.09 4.63
N LEU A 88 15.73 -0.45 4.59
CA LEU A 88 15.44 0.76 5.38
C LEU A 88 15.42 0.47 6.90
N LEU A 89 14.95 -0.70 7.30
CA LEU A 89 14.88 -1.12 8.71
C LEU A 89 16.22 -1.61 9.24
N HIS A 90 17.13 -2.08 8.38
CA HIS A 90 18.37 -2.74 8.79
C HIS A 90 19.25 -1.91 9.75
N PRO A 91 19.43 -0.59 9.58
CA PRO A 91 20.18 0.22 10.53
C PRO A 91 19.65 0.20 11.97
N PHE A 92 18.36 -0.09 12.14
CA PHE A 92 17.67 -0.10 13.44
C PHE A 92 17.49 -1.50 14.02
N MET A 93 17.35 -2.51 13.15
CA MET A 93 17.01 -3.89 13.53
C MET A 93 17.85 -4.91 12.72
N PRO A 94 19.20 -4.89 12.86
CA PRO A 94 20.10 -5.60 11.92
C PRO A 94 19.89 -7.12 11.91
N PHE A 95 19.62 -7.75 13.03
CA PHE A 95 19.55 -9.22 13.10
C PHE A 95 18.31 -9.78 12.42
N ILE A 96 17.13 -9.29 12.77
CA ILE A 96 15.86 -9.80 12.21
C ILE A 96 15.73 -9.47 10.72
N THR A 97 16.19 -8.28 10.30
CA THR A 97 16.12 -7.90 8.89
C THR A 97 17.07 -8.72 8.04
N GLU A 98 18.26 -9.04 8.53
CA GLU A 98 19.19 -9.96 7.86
C GLU A 98 18.59 -11.35 7.71
N GLU A 99 18.04 -11.92 8.78
CA GLU A 99 17.43 -13.24 8.76
C GLU A 99 16.27 -13.32 7.76
N LEU A 100 15.37 -12.33 7.77
CA LEU A 100 14.25 -12.25 6.82
C LEU A 100 14.74 -12.08 5.39
N TRP A 101 15.75 -11.25 5.16
CA TRP A 101 16.31 -10.99 3.84
C TRP A 101 16.99 -12.22 3.23
N GLN A 102 17.70 -12.99 4.04
CA GLN A 102 18.27 -14.27 3.63
C GLN A 102 17.19 -15.32 3.32
N ALA A 103 16.08 -15.30 4.04
CA ALA A 103 14.95 -16.20 3.82
C ALA A 103 14.08 -15.83 2.61
N LEU A 104 14.13 -14.58 2.16
CA LEU A 104 13.26 -14.06 1.11
C LEU A 104 13.54 -14.69 -0.26
N GLU A 105 14.82 -14.90 -0.57
CA GLU A 105 15.29 -15.56 -1.79
C GLU A 105 16.68 -16.16 -1.58
N PRO A 106 17.08 -17.15 -2.40
CA PRO A 106 18.43 -17.73 -2.33
C PRO A 106 19.50 -16.67 -2.55
N ARG A 107 20.45 -16.58 -1.60
CA ARG A 107 21.59 -15.66 -1.65
C ARG A 107 22.88 -16.42 -1.89
N LYS A 108 23.88 -15.75 -2.44
CA LYS A 108 25.23 -16.30 -2.56
C LYS A 108 25.94 -16.22 -1.22
N GLU A 109 26.94 -17.08 -1.02
CA GLU A 109 27.79 -17.03 0.17
C GLU A 109 28.45 -15.64 0.29
N GLY A 110 28.32 -15.00 1.46
CA GLY A 110 28.86 -13.67 1.73
C GLY A 110 27.95 -12.48 1.36
N GLU A 111 26.80 -12.71 0.70
CA GLU A 111 25.80 -11.65 0.53
C GLU A 111 25.12 -11.33 1.86
N SER A 112 25.05 -10.05 2.21
CA SER A 112 24.44 -9.56 3.45
C SER A 112 23.79 -8.19 3.23
N LEU A 113 22.70 -7.92 3.93
CA LEU A 113 22.08 -6.60 3.97
C LEU A 113 23.03 -5.51 4.46
N MET A 114 23.99 -5.87 5.33
CA MET A 114 24.97 -4.93 5.87
C MET A 114 25.78 -4.20 4.79
N VAL A 115 26.01 -4.84 3.65
CA VAL A 115 26.74 -4.28 2.50
C VAL A 115 25.86 -4.00 1.29
N ALA A 116 24.56 -4.24 1.40
CA ALA A 116 23.61 -3.97 0.32
C ALA A 116 23.40 -2.45 0.15
N GLN A 117 23.22 -2.03 -1.12
CA GLN A 117 22.94 -0.63 -1.42
C GLN A 117 21.55 -0.24 -0.93
N MET A 118 21.41 0.99 -0.45
CA MET A 118 20.09 1.56 -0.13
C MET A 118 19.25 1.67 -1.41
N PRO A 119 17.92 1.55 -1.32
CA PRO A 119 17.06 1.70 -2.48
C PRO A 119 17.19 3.10 -3.09
N GLU A 120 17.21 3.18 -4.43
CA GLU A 120 17.26 4.45 -5.15
C GLU A 120 15.89 5.11 -5.17
N ILE A 121 15.92 6.46 -5.09
CA ILE A 121 14.70 7.28 -5.19
C ILE A 121 14.34 7.46 -6.66
N ALA A 122 13.10 7.17 -7.00
CA ALA A 122 12.54 7.51 -8.31
C ALA A 122 11.72 8.82 -8.25
N VAL A 123 10.94 9.08 -9.28
CA VAL A 123 10.12 10.29 -9.37
C VAL A 123 8.93 10.19 -8.40
N ILE A 124 8.78 11.20 -7.54
CA ILE A 124 7.65 11.35 -6.61
C ILE A 124 6.61 12.26 -7.26
N ASP A 125 5.40 11.73 -7.47
CA ASP A 125 4.23 12.50 -7.89
C ASP A 125 3.38 12.84 -6.66
N SER A 126 3.60 14.03 -6.11
CA SER A 126 2.87 14.49 -4.92
C SER A 126 1.38 14.62 -5.19
N ALA A 127 0.97 15.06 -6.39
CA ALA A 127 -0.45 15.18 -6.72
C ALA A 127 -1.17 13.84 -6.75
N TYR A 128 -0.48 12.79 -7.20
CA TYR A 128 -1.01 11.42 -7.14
C TYR A 128 -1.17 10.93 -5.69
N LEU A 129 -0.20 11.21 -4.83
CA LEU A 129 -0.27 10.86 -3.41
C LEU A 129 -1.40 11.61 -2.70
N ASP A 130 -1.53 12.92 -2.95
CA ASP A 130 -2.59 13.75 -2.36
C ASP A 130 -3.99 13.28 -2.82
N ALA A 131 -4.14 12.92 -4.10
CA ALA A 131 -5.38 12.35 -4.62
C ALA A 131 -5.70 10.99 -3.98
N PHE A 132 -4.69 10.21 -3.59
CA PHE A 132 -4.90 8.94 -2.90
C PHE A 132 -5.30 9.12 -1.43
N GLU A 133 -4.95 10.22 -0.76
CA GLU A 133 -5.47 10.51 0.58
C GLU A 133 -7.00 10.66 0.59
N ILE A 134 -7.59 11.23 -0.48
CA ILE A 134 -9.06 11.26 -0.66
C ILE A 134 -9.64 9.84 -0.72
N VAL A 135 -8.94 8.90 -1.37
CA VAL A 135 -9.35 7.48 -1.39
C VAL A 135 -9.38 6.90 0.02
N LYS A 136 -8.37 7.19 0.84
CA LYS A 136 -8.33 6.73 2.24
C LYS A 136 -9.48 7.30 3.06
N GLU A 137 -9.83 8.57 2.85
CA GLU A 137 -10.97 9.21 3.50
C GLU A 137 -12.30 8.56 3.10
N ILE A 138 -12.51 8.28 1.81
CA ILE A 138 -13.71 7.59 1.30
C ILE A 138 -13.82 6.20 1.93
N VAL A 139 -12.75 5.41 1.89
CA VAL A 139 -12.72 4.06 2.48
C VAL A 139 -12.98 4.10 3.99
N GLY A 140 -12.39 5.07 4.69
CA GLY A 140 -12.61 5.31 6.12
C GLY A 140 -14.07 5.65 6.43
N GLY A 141 -14.68 6.52 5.62
CA GLY A 141 -16.09 6.87 5.72
C GLY A 141 -17.02 5.67 5.54
N VAL A 142 -16.81 4.86 4.50
CA VAL A 142 -17.60 3.65 4.25
C VAL A 142 -17.46 2.65 5.40
N ARG A 143 -16.26 2.43 5.93
CA ARG A 143 -16.03 1.54 7.08
C ARG A 143 -16.77 2.04 8.33
N THR A 144 -16.75 3.33 8.57
CA THR A 144 -17.47 3.97 9.69
C THR A 144 -18.99 3.78 9.56
N ILE A 145 -19.54 3.98 8.38
CA ILE A 145 -20.98 3.76 8.11
C ILE A 145 -21.34 2.29 8.32
N ARG A 146 -20.54 1.34 7.81
CA ARG A 146 -20.75 -0.09 8.02
C ARG A 146 -20.82 -0.44 9.51
N LEU A 147 -19.88 0.09 10.30
CA LEU A 147 -19.83 -0.14 11.73
C LEU A 147 -21.07 0.44 12.44
N GLN A 148 -21.43 1.69 12.15
CA GLN A 148 -22.57 2.36 12.77
C GLN A 148 -23.91 1.71 12.45
N LYS A 149 -24.05 1.16 11.26
CA LYS A 149 -25.28 0.51 10.78
C LYS A 149 -25.26 -1.02 10.93
N ASN A 150 -24.20 -1.58 11.53
CA ASN A 150 -24.01 -3.04 11.65
C ASN A 150 -24.13 -3.79 10.32
N ILE A 151 -23.59 -3.22 9.24
CA ILE A 151 -23.60 -3.84 7.91
C ILE A 151 -22.39 -4.76 7.79
N PRO A 152 -22.59 -6.08 7.55
CA PRO A 152 -21.50 -7.03 7.41
C PRO A 152 -20.58 -6.68 6.25
N ASN A 153 -19.27 -6.90 6.40
CA ASN A 153 -18.29 -6.61 5.33
C ASN A 153 -18.50 -7.46 4.07
N LYS A 154 -19.18 -8.62 4.17
CA LYS A 154 -19.51 -9.50 3.04
C LYS A 154 -20.63 -8.96 2.16
N ASP A 155 -21.47 -8.05 2.68
CA ASP A 155 -22.60 -7.50 1.93
C ASP A 155 -22.09 -6.41 0.98
N ALA A 156 -22.35 -6.55 -0.31
CA ALA A 156 -21.99 -5.56 -1.30
C ALA A 156 -22.87 -4.31 -1.15
N LEU A 157 -22.27 -3.14 -1.26
CA LEU A 157 -22.97 -1.85 -1.17
C LEU A 157 -22.84 -1.07 -2.48
N GLU A 158 -23.78 -0.18 -2.72
CA GLU A 158 -23.68 0.88 -3.71
C GLU A 158 -23.17 2.16 -3.04
N LEU A 159 -22.16 2.79 -3.61
CA LEU A 159 -21.59 4.03 -3.10
C LEU A 159 -21.93 5.20 -4.01
N GLN A 160 -22.49 6.24 -3.41
CA GLN A 160 -22.67 7.53 -4.06
C GLN A 160 -21.69 8.53 -3.43
N ILE A 161 -20.89 9.17 -4.27
CA ILE A 161 -19.91 10.17 -3.85
C ILE A 161 -20.41 11.54 -4.27
N VAL A 162 -20.54 12.42 -3.29
CA VAL A 162 -20.83 13.85 -3.51
C VAL A 162 -19.50 14.60 -3.47
N GLY A 163 -19.15 15.30 -4.54
CA GLY A 163 -17.91 16.05 -4.67
C GLY A 163 -16.94 15.45 -5.67
N GLU A 164 -15.71 15.97 -5.64
CA GLU A 164 -14.67 15.57 -6.58
C GLU A 164 -13.80 14.45 -6.00
N HIS A 165 -13.57 13.40 -6.80
CA HIS A 165 -12.56 12.38 -6.54
C HIS A 165 -11.96 11.92 -7.87
N ASN A 166 -10.80 11.31 -7.82
CA ASN A 166 -10.18 10.76 -9.02
C ASN A 166 -10.76 9.37 -9.31
N GLU A 167 -11.60 9.27 -10.34
CA GLU A 167 -12.27 8.03 -10.74
C GLU A 167 -11.30 6.89 -11.11
N ALA A 168 -10.04 7.22 -11.47
CA ALA A 168 -9.00 6.22 -11.72
C ALA A 168 -8.73 5.33 -10.49
N PHE A 169 -9.15 5.73 -9.29
CA PHE A 169 -9.02 4.93 -8.07
C PHE A 169 -10.26 4.10 -7.72
N ASN A 170 -11.32 4.15 -8.52
CA ASN A 170 -12.57 3.45 -8.22
C ASN A 170 -12.38 1.94 -8.02
N ALA A 171 -11.46 1.31 -8.75
CA ALA A 171 -11.16 -0.12 -8.58
C ALA A 171 -10.63 -0.44 -7.17
N VAL A 172 -9.81 0.45 -6.58
CA VAL A 172 -9.31 0.30 -5.20
C VAL A 172 -10.44 0.53 -4.20
N ILE A 173 -11.23 1.58 -4.36
CA ILE A 173 -12.36 1.91 -3.47
C ILE A 173 -13.35 0.75 -3.46
N ALA A 174 -13.73 0.24 -4.64
CA ALA A 174 -14.66 -0.89 -4.79
C ALA A 174 -14.14 -2.15 -4.06
N LYS A 175 -12.86 -2.48 -4.24
CA LYS A 175 -12.24 -3.63 -3.59
C LYS A 175 -12.19 -3.46 -2.07
N MET A 176 -11.71 -2.32 -1.57
CA MET A 176 -11.51 -2.07 -0.15
C MET A 176 -12.81 -1.95 0.65
N CYS A 177 -13.89 -1.58 -0.02
CA CYS A 177 -15.19 -1.38 0.59
C CYS A 177 -16.22 -2.46 0.24
N ASN A 178 -15.85 -3.46 -0.60
CA ASN A 178 -16.78 -4.46 -1.14
C ASN A 178 -18.02 -3.80 -1.76
N LEU A 179 -17.80 -3.01 -2.82
CA LEU A 179 -18.88 -2.28 -3.50
C LEU A 179 -19.29 -2.97 -4.79
N SER A 180 -20.60 -2.94 -5.08
CA SER A 180 -21.17 -3.38 -6.35
C SER A 180 -21.15 -2.29 -7.42
N SER A 181 -21.24 -1.01 -7.00
CA SER A 181 -21.15 0.14 -7.90
C SER A 181 -20.68 1.39 -7.18
N ILE A 182 -20.07 2.30 -7.94
CA ILE A 182 -19.70 3.65 -7.49
C ILE A 182 -20.29 4.63 -8.50
N SER A 183 -20.96 5.63 -8.01
CA SER A 183 -21.51 6.71 -8.84
C SER A 183 -21.23 8.08 -8.23
N LYS A 184 -20.95 9.07 -9.08
CA LYS A 184 -20.85 10.46 -8.67
C LYS A 184 -22.24 11.09 -8.75
N VAL A 185 -22.63 11.83 -7.71
CA VAL A 185 -23.91 12.51 -7.62
C VAL A 185 -23.69 13.95 -7.15
N GLU A 186 -24.58 14.86 -7.54
CA GLU A 186 -24.51 16.27 -7.12
C GLU A 186 -25.08 16.46 -5.72
N GLU A 187 -26.10 15.68 -5.36
CA GLU A 187 -26.77 15.76 -4.06
C GLU A 187 -27.03 14.35 -3.50
N LYS A 188 -27.12 14.26 -2.18
CA LYS A 188 -27.44 13.01 -1.48
C LYS A 188 -28.83 12.51 -1.88
N ALA A 189 -28.92 11.25 -2.32
CA ALA A 189 -30.19 10.62 -2.64
C ALA A 189 -31.09 10.47 -1.39
N ALA A 190 -32.40 10.59 -1.58
CA ALA A 190 -33.36 10.35 -0.50
C ALA A 190 -33.26 8.90 0.00
N GLY A 191 -33.02 8.74 1.30
CA GLY A 191 -32.83 7.42 1.94
C GLY A 191 -31.39 6.89 1.94
N ALA A 192 -30.43 7.58 1.33
CA ALA A 192 -29.01 7.26 1.47
C ALA A 192 -28.53 7.57 2.89
N VAL A 193 -27.61 6.78 3.39
CA VAL A 193 -27.06 6.88 4.75
C VAL A 193 -25.81 7.76 4.76
#